data_bff1d8799e771e458adb6d2fa3019f5e
#
_entry.id   bff1d8799e771e458adb6d2fa3019f5e
#
_cell.length_a   1.000
_cell.length_b   1.000
_cell.length_c   1.000
_cell.angle_alpha   90.00
_cell.angle_beta   90.00
_cell.angle_gamma   90.00
#
_symmetry.space_group_name_H-M   'P 1'
#
loop_
_entity.id
_entity.type
_entity.pdbx_description
1 polymer ?
#
loop_
_entity_poly.entity_id
_entity_poly.type
_entity_poly.pdbx_seq_one_letter_code
_entity_poly.pdbx_strand_id
1 'polypeptide(L)'
;MNRVASLILGVFLLGSGLVFAQQSTAPESIQSSVQPVDAGNKFCPVSGRPIGVMGPGATVQYNGRTYHLCCGGCISTFNNNPEKYSKIAEAQSAQNTTNGQ
;
A
#
# COMPACT_ATOMS: atom_id res chain seq x y z
N MET A 1 -41.17 -50.44 3.46
CA MET A 1 -39.72 -50.45 3.26
C MET A 1 -39.17 -49.16 2.73
N ASN A 2 -39.98 -48.19 2.52
CA ASN A 2 -39.51 -46.95 1.88
C ASN A 2 -39.26 -45.79 2.82
N ARG A 3 -39.19 -46.09 4.07
CA ARG A 3 -39.13 -45.01 5.07
C ARG A 3 -37.74 -44.60 5.49
N VAL A 4 -36.80 -45.37 5.06
CA VAL A 4 -35.43 -45.12 5.49
C VAL A 4 -34.70 -44.13 4.57
N ALA A 5 -35.16 -44.06 3.37
CA ALA A 5 -34.49 -43.22 2.39
C ALA A 5 -34.70 -41.72 2.61
N SER A 6 -35.76 -41.40 3.28
CA SER A 6 -36.14 -40.01 3.43
C SER A 6 -35.34 -39.24 4.48
N LEU A 7 -34.77 -39.98 5.38
CA LEU A 7 -34.07 -39.34 6.49
C LEU A 7 -32.66 -38.94 6.17
N ILE A 8 -32.11 -39.57 5.19
CA ILE A 8 -30.72 -39.30 4.84
C ILE A 8 -30.59 -38.02 4.06
N LEU A 9 -31.63 -37.69 3.38
CA LEU A 9 -31.58 -36.53 2.50
C LEU A 9 -31.57 -35.20 3.25
N GLY A 10 -32.17 -35.19 4.39
CA GLY A 10 -32.30 -33.97 5.15
C GLY A 10 -31.01 -33.48 5.83
N VAL A 11 -30.19 -34.44 6.16
CA VAL A 11 -28.99 -34.10 6.90
C VAL A 11 -27.89 -33.52 5.99
N PHE A 12 -27.97 -33.97 4.77
CA PHE A 12 -26.93 -33.55 3.85
C PHE A 12 -27.04 -32.09 3.43
N LEU A 13 -28.23 -31.59 3.45
CA LEU A 13 -28.47 -30.24 3.03
C LEU A 13 -27.97 -29.21 4.02
N LEU A 14 -27.90 -29.58 5.24
CA LEU A 14 -27.48 -28.65 6.26
C LEU A 14 -25.99 -28.42 6.30
N GLY A 15 -25.27 -29.39 5.91
CA GLY A 15 -23.83 -29.28 5.97
C GLY A 15 -23.24 -28.42 4.90
N SER A 16 -23.86 -28.43 3.77
CA SER A 16 -23.23 -27.70 2.69
C SER A 16 -23.48 -26.24 2.73
N GLY A 17 -24.49 -25.82 3.35
CA GLY A 17 -24.75 -24.39 3.43
C GLY A 17 -23.82 -23.64 4.30
N LEU A 18 -23.35 -24.33 5.30
CA LEU A 18 -22.52 -23.63 6.22
C LEU A 18 -21.15 -23.34 5.73
N VAL A 19 -20.62 -24.26 5.09
CA VAL A 19 -19.27 -24.10 4.67
C VAL A 19 -19.10 -22.97 3.72
N PHE A 20 -20.13 -22.69 3.04
CA PHE A 20 -20.03 -21.76 2.08
C PHE A 20 -19.92 -20.41 2.58
N ALA A 21 -20.63 -20.17 3.58
CA ALA A 21 -20.74 -18.88 4.09
C ALA A 21 -19.44 -18.34 4.51
N GLN A 22 -18.58 -19.17 4.89
CA GLN A 22 -17.46 -18.64 5.45
C GLN A 22 -16.56 -18.07 4.52
N GLN A 23 -16.52 -18.57 3.44
CA GLN A 23 -15.63 -18.09 2.58
C GLN A 23 -15.72 -16.75 2.36
N SER A 24 -16.64 -16.29 2.66
CA SER A 24 -16.72 -14.97 2.74
C SER A 24 -15.47 -14.28 2.84
N THR A 25 -14.64 -14.95 2.90
CA THR A 25 -13.45 -14.59 2.46
C THR A 25 -13.38 -13.28 1.89
N ALA A 26 -14.37 -12.87 1.63
CA ALA A 26 -14.49 -11.62 1.26
C ALA A 26 -13.62 -10.65 1.90
N PRO A 27 -13.43 -10.77 3.09
CA PRO A 27 -12.70 -9.76 3.78
C PRO A 27 -11.38 -9.46 3.21
N GLU A 28 -10.78 -10.39 2.67
CA GLU A 28 -9.51 -10.08 2.26
C GLU A 28 -9.48 -9.21 1.09
N SER A 29 -10.43 -9.21 0.35
CA SER A 29 -10.40 -8.34 -0.78
C SER A 29 -10.36 -6.90 -0.40
N ILE A 30 -10.73 -6.62 0.78
CA ILE A 30 -10.74 -5.26 1.21
C ILE A 30 -9.36 -4.75 1.49
N GLN A 31 -8.49 -5.62 1.80
CA GLN A 31 -7.18 -5.21 2.02
C GLN A 31 -6.50 -4.84 0.77
N SER A 32 -7.09 -5.09 -0.30
CA SER A 32 -6.49 -4.75 -1.51
C SER A 32 -6.23 -3.29 -1.53
N SER A 33 -5.22 -3.02 -0.85
CA SER A 33 -4.23 -2.19 -1.46
C SER A 33 -4.63 -0.78 -1.72
N VAL A 34 -4.68 -0.05 -0.70
CA VAL A 34 -4.32 1.33 -0.88
C VAL A 34 -2.81 1.32 -1.10
N GLN A 35 -2.39 1.14 -2.31
CA GLN A 35 -0.99 1.27 -2.63
C GLN A 35 -0.59 2.71 -2.39
N PRO A 36 0.52 2.93 -1.73
CA PRO A 36 0.97 4.29 -1.51
C PRO A 36 1.22 4.97 -2.84
N VAL A 37 0.71 6.16 -2.98
CA VAL A 37 0.88 6.95 -4.18
C VAL A 37 2.29 7.51 -4.19
N ASP A 38 2.98 7.39 -5.32
CA ASP A 38 4.31 7.95 -5.47
C ASP A 38 4.24 9.48 -5.37
N ALA A 39 5.10 10.07 -4.56
CA ALA A 39 5.19 11.50 -4.42
C ALA A 39 5.80 12.19 -5.65
N GLY A 40 6.51 11.44 -6.49
CA GLY A 40 7.09 11.96 -7.72
C GLY A 40 8.26 12.92 -7.52
N ASN A 41 8.85 12.95 -6.33
CA ASN A 41 9.96 13.85 -6.06
C ASN A 41 11.25 13.36 -6.73
N LYS A 42 11.91 14.25 -7.44
CA LYS A 42 13.19 13.96 -8.12
C LYS A 42 14.40 14.32 -7.30
N PHE A 43 14.21 15.04 -6.23
CA PHE A 43 15.26 15.45 -5.32
C PHE A 43 14.98 14.95 -3.93
N CYS A 44 16.02 14.58 -3.21
CA CYS A 44 15.90 14.13 -1.83
C CYS A 44 15.46 15.30 -0.94
N PRO A 45 14.35 15.17 -0.22
CA PRO A 45 13.88 16.28 0.63
C PRO A 45 14.80 16.56 1.82
N VAL A 46 15.65 15.61 2.16
CA VAL A 46 16.57 15.74 3.28
C VAL A 46 17.87 16.45 2.86
N SER A 47 18.46 16.04 1.75
CA SER A 47 19.76 16.55 1.32
C SER A 47 19.71 17.50 0.13
N GLY A 48 18.58 17.60 -0.54
CA GLY A 48 18.44 18.41 -1.74
C GLY A 48 19.12 17.84 -2.98
N ARG A 49 19.71 16.66 -2.90
CA ARG A 49 20.43 16.07 -4.03
C ARG A 49 19.47 15.33 -4.97
N PRO A 50 19.81 15.28 -6.27
CA PRO A 50 19.04 14.48 -7.21
C PRO A 50 19.05 13.02 -6.82
N ILE A 51 17.92 12.36 -6.99
CA ILE A 51 17.79 10.95 -6.71
C ILE A 51 18.38 10.15 -7.87
N GLY A 52 19.08 9.08 -7.55
CA GLY A 52 19.71 8.24 -8.56
C GLY A 52 21.14 8.59 -8.91
N VAL A 53 21.64 9.73 -8.48
CA VAL A 53 23.01 10.14 -8.77
C VAL A 53 24.03 9.40 -7.90
N MET A 54 23.60 9.04 -6.68
CA MET A 54 24.46 8.37 -5.72
C MET A 54 24.14 6.86 -5.63
N GLY A 55 23.41 6.33 -6.58
CA GLY A 55 22.98 4.93 -6.56
C GLY A 55 21.46 4.81 -6.59
N PRO A 56 20.93 3.61 -6.29
CA PRO A 56 19.51 3.33 -6.43
C PRO A 56 18.59 4.12 -5.48
N GLY A 57 19.17 4.83 -4.55
CA GLY A 57 18.37 5.60 -3.60
C GLY A 57 17.66 4.73 -2.57
N ALA A 58 16.77 5.34 -1.83
CA ALA A 58 15.92 4.69 -0.85
C ALA A 58 14.51 5.27 -0.91
N THR A 59 13.55 4.57 -0.36
CA THR A 59 12.17 5.05 -0.31
C THR A 59 11.66 4.97 1.12
N VAL A 60 10.72 5.86 1.44
CA VAL A 60 10.04 5.88 2.73
C VAL A 60 8.58 6.18 2.51
N GLN A 61 7.72 5.58 3.30
CA GLN A 61 6.29 5.80 3.20
C GLN A 61 5.80 6.66 4.36
N TYR A 62 4.98 7.65 4.05
CA TYR A 62 4.37 8.51 5.03
C TYR A 62 3.02 9.02 4.50
N ASN A 63 1.97 8.92 5.33
CA ASN A 63 0.61 9.36 4.97
C ASN A 63 0.10 8.83 3.63
N GLY A 64 0.33 7.54 3.36
CA GLY A 64 -0.14 6.91 2.13
C GLY A 64 0.61 7.33 0.87
N ARG A 65 1.77 7.96 1.01
CA ARG A 65 2.64 8.32 -0.10
C ARG A 65 4.03 7.73 0.05
N THR A 66 4.67 7.47 -1.08
CA THR A 66 6.04 6.99 -1.14
C THR A 66 6.95 8.14 -1.56
N TYR A 67 7.93 8.44 -0.73
CA TYR A 67 8.91 9.50 -0.98
C TYR A 67 10.26 8.88 -1.31
N HIS A 68 10.95 9.46 -2.28
CA HIS A 68 12.26 9.00 -2.71
C HIS A 68 13.37 9.78 -2.04
N LEU A 69 14.40 9.08 -1.60
CA LEU A 69 15.56 9.65 -0.93
C LEU A 69 16.82 9.28 -1.71
N CYS A 70 17.86 10.10 -1.61
CA CYS A 70 19.10 9.85 -2.35
C CYS A 70 19.89 8.66 -1.80
N CYS A 71 19.70 8.30 -0.54
CA CYS A 71 20.41 7.18 0.10
C CYS A 71 19.69 6.72 1.37
N GLY A 72 20.04 5.54 1.84
CA GLY A 72 19.45 4.98 3.05
C GLY A 72 19.71 5.78 4.32
N GLY A 73 20.80 6.55 4.37
CA GLY A 73 21.11 7.38 5.51
C GLY A 73 20.10 8.51 5.74
N CYS A 74 19.36 8.88 4.72
CA CYS A 74 18.35 9.93 4.85
C CYS A 74 17.04 9.42 5.47
N ILE A 75 16.86 8.10 5.57
CA ILE A 75 15.63 7.51 6.10
C ILE A 75 15.40 7.94 7.56
N SER A 76 16.43 7.82 8.39
CA SER A 76 16.32 8.18 9.80
C SER A 76 16.03 9.67 9.97
N THR A 77 16.66 10.50 9.18
CA THR A 77 16.44 11.94 9.22
C THR A 77 15.02 12.30 8.78
N PHE A 78 14.53 11.64 7.73
CA PHE A 78 13.14 11.80 7.29
C PHE A 78 12.17 11.40 8.40
N ASN A 79 12.40 10.24 9.00
CA ASN A 79 11.51 9.71 10.04
C ASN A 79 11.48 10.57 11.33
N ASN A 80 12.52 11.33 11.58
CA ASN A 80 12.54 12.23 12.71
C ASN A 80 11.59 13.43 12.54
N ASN A 81 11.37 13.85 11.29
CA ASN A 81 10.46 14.96 10.98
C ASN A 81 9.74 14.70 9.65
N PRO A 82 8.92 13.67 9.58
CA PRO A 82 8.34 13.26 8.31
C PRO A 82 7.42 14.32 7.70
N GLU A 83 6.70 15.06 8.51
CA GLU A 83 5.83 16.12 8.03
C GLU A 83 6.59 17.21 7.31
N LYS A 84 7.73 17.62 7.85
CA LYS A 84 8.56 18.63 7.25
C LYS A 84 9.10 18.19 5.90
N TYR A 85 9.65 17.00 5.85
CA TYR A 85 10.30 16.50 4.65
C TYR A 85 9.31 16.08 3.56
N SER A 86 8.13 15.61 3.94
CA SER A 86 7.08 15.32 2.98
C SER A 86 6.61 16.60 2.27
N LYS A 87 6.43 17.68 3.00
CA LYS A 87 6.06 18.98 2.41
C LYS A 87 7.13 19.50 1.44
N ILE A 88 8.40 19.31 1.77
CA ILE A 88 9.49 19.69 0.88
C ILE A 88 9.44 18.88 -0.41
N ALA A 89 9.26 17.56 -0.31
CA ALA A 89 9.18 16.68 -1.46
C ALA A 89 7.98 17.02 -2.35
N GLU A 90 6.84 17.32 -1.77
CA GLU A 90 5.63 17.68 -2.50
C GLU A 90 5.80 19.02 -3.23
N ALA A 91 6.43 19.98 -2.59
CA ALA A 91 6.73 21.27 -3.22
C ALA A 91 7.67 21.10 -4.42
N GLN A 92 8.67 20.25 -4.30
CA GLN A 92 9.58 19.94 -5.39
C GLN A 92 8.86 19.26 -6.55
N SER A 93 7.96 18.34 -6.25
CA SER A 93 7.18 17.65 -7.27
C SER A 93 6.27 18.61 -8.04
N ALA A 94 5.65 19.53 -7.34
CA ALA A 94 4.79 20.54 -7.97
C ALA A 94 5.57 21.44 -8.93
N GLN A 95 6.78 21.83 -8.54
CA GLN A 95 7.63 22.65 -9.42
C GLN A 95 8.07 21.91 -10.68
N ASN A 96 8.33 20.63 -10.56
CA ASN A 96 8.72 19.82 -11.70
C ASN A 96 7.59 19.67 -12.73
N THR A 97 6.36 19.67 -12.29
CA THR A 97 5.21 19.58 -13.18
C THR A 97 5.03 20.88 -13.98
N THR A 98 5.35 21.99 -13.40
CA THR A 98 5.20 23.30 -14.06
C THR A 98 6.29 23.54 -15.10
N ASN A 99 7.48 23.00 -14.87
CA ASN A 99 8.62 23.24 -15.76
C ASN A 99 8.74 22.18 -16.86
N GLY A 100 7.88 21.20 -16.88
CA GLY A 100 7.92 20.07 -17.81
C GLY A 100 7.05 20.24 -19.06
N GLN A 101 6.54 21.41 -19.32
CA GLN A 101 5.76 21.67 -20.55
C GLN A 101 6.57 22.49 -21.54
#